data_691ae363aad96cbbf63365651b3ef77d
#
_entry.id   691ae363aad96cbbf63365651b3ef77d
#
_cell.length_a   1.000
_cell.length_b   1.000
_cell.length_c   1.000
_cell.angle_alpha   90.00
_cell.angle_beta   90.00
_cell.angle_gamma   90.00
#
_symmetry.space_group_name_H-M   'P 1'
#
loop_
_entity.id
_entity.type
_entity.pdbx_description
1 polymer ?
#
loop_
_entity_poly.entity_id
_entity_poly.type
_entity_poly.pdbx_seq_one_letter_code
_entity_poly.pdbx_strand_id
1 'polypeptide(L)'
;MKKLECHLSFDNTCCWMWTLSSIFVGFKILEEKGLLKVKSVSMDRNFRADGRYPDRMIVELKADGKTIAYDMSDGYQSINIPELFDSQLDRLDYYFKSSYDPNFAEKLRNHDKFLPLGIAYECSCDGNYFEKANINDALKNHRYKEFAFQILTKAKRQRLLNYKNFEGNEHFDNYKILFWSRLWNVHTTPEEILKVYSELDYDMAKEKAETQNRMFENVNRQRIQCVQVLKKEFGSRFVGGLSDSEESRSLAPELITHDPAIETREEYLASLKKNYINVLSKGLHGCIGARYGETFAAGRAFMTDPLVYAPAGNPQKDINYLEYTDANSLAENMNRLITDVDRIHEIENANNEYYNNYVRPDSRILNTLKIAFPEYF
;
A
#
# COMPACT_ATOMS: atom_id res chain seq x y z
N MET A 1 -33.61 8.44 0.25
CA MET A 1 -32.64 8.90 1.25
C MET A 1 -31.75 9.99 0.65
N LYS A 2 -31.38 11.02 1.42
CA LYS A 2 -30.43 12.04 1.01
C LYS A 2 -29.06 11.35 0.82
N LYS A 3 -28.41 11.55 -0.34
CA LYS A 3 -27.08 10.99 -0.59
C LYS A 3 -26.02 11.91 -0.01
N LEU A 4 -24.97 11.34 0.57
CA LEU A 4 -23.81 12.10 1.03
C LEU A 4 -23.11 12.76 -0.17
N GLU A 5 -22.98 14.09 -0.17
CA GLU A 5 -22.27 14.84 -1.21
C GLU A 5 -20.80 15.04 -0.80
N CYS A 6 -19.90 14.51 -1.63
CA CYS A 6 -18.47 14.43 -1.32
C CYS A 6 -17.66 15.38 -2.18
N HIS A 7 -16.77 16.15 -1.56
CA HIS A 7 -15.76 16.99 -2.22
C HIS A 7 -14.39 16.46 -1.82
N LEU A 8 -13.61 16.00 -2.80
CA LEU A 8 -12.30 15.41 -2.60
C LEU A 8 -11.21 16.36 -3.07
N SER A 9 -10.14 16.47 -2.30
CA SER A 9 -8.92 17.16 -2.70
C SER A 9 -7.67 16.35 -2.33
N PHE A 10 -6.59 16.50 -3.08
CA PHE A 10 -5.36 15.77 -2.84
C PHE A 10 -4.15 16.49 -3.43
N ASP A 11 -2.97 16.21 -2.86
CA ASP A 11 -1.69 16.67 -3.38
C ASP A 11 -1.07 15.57 -4.26
N ASN A 12 -0.73 15.90 -5.51
CA ASN A 12 -0.09 14.98 -6.43
C ASN A 12 1.41 15.24 -6.63
N THR A 13 2.04 16.01 -5.78
CA THR A 13 3.47 16.33 -5.90
C THR A 13 4.38 15.20 -5.43
N CYS A 14 3.81 14.15 -4.82
CA CYS A 14 4.52 12.94 -4.42
C CYS A 14 4.71 11.99 -5.62
N CYS A 15 5.88 11.34 -5.70
CA CYS A 15 6.20 10.37 -6.75
C CYS A 15 5.37 9.07 -6.68
N TRP A 16 4.76 8.75 -5.56
CA TRP A 16 3.95 7.56 -5.31
C TRP A 16 2.45 7.78 -5.49
N MET A 17 2.09 8.60 -6.44
CA MET A 17 0.70 9.04 -6.67
C MET A 17 -0.32 7.91 -6.84
N TRP A 18 0.08 6.77 -7.40
CA TRP A 18 -0.84 5.67 -7.68
C TRP A 18 -1.40 4.98 -6.44
N THR A 19 -0.73 5.09 -5.32
CA THR A 19 -1.22 4.60 -4.03
C THR A 19 -2.52 5.29 -3.62
N LEU A 20 -2.66 6.59 -3.93
CA LEU A 20 -3.88 7.35 -3.68
C LEU A 20 -5.06 6.90 -4.56
N SER A 21 -4.79 6.32 -5.73
CA SER A 21 -5.82 5.92 -6.70
C SER A 21 -6.89 5.02 -6.08
N SER A 22 -6.51 4.10 -5.19
CA SER A 22 -7.43 3.17 -4.54
C SER A 22 -8.51 3.84 -3.67
N ILE A 23 -8.24 5.03 -3.13
CA ILE A 23 -9.25 5.83 -2.41
C ILE A 23 -10.32 6.29 -3.39
N PHE A 24 -9.91 6.86 -4.53
CA PHE A 24 -10.84 7.34 -5.55
C PHE A 24 -11.62 6.22 -6.23
N VAL A 25 -11.02 5.03 -6.37
CA VAL A 25 -11.72 3.81 -6.81
C VAL A 25 -12.85 3.47 -5.84
N GLY A 26 -12.58 3.52 -4.54
CA GLY A 26 -13.62 3.29 -3.52
C GLY A 26 -14.79 4.26 -3.65
N PHE A 27 -14.52 5.56 -3.73
CA PHE A 27 -15.57 6.57 -3.93
C PHE A 27 -16.33 6.37 -5.23
N LYS A 28 -15.63 6.00 -6.32
CA LYS A 28 -16.28 5.76 -7.62
C LYS A 28 -17.24 4.59 -7.57
N ILE A 29 -16.84 3.47 -6.97
CA ILE A 29 -17.70 2.29 -6.83
C ILE A 29 -18.91 2.61 -5.94
N LEU A 30 -18.73 3.32 -4.83
CA LEU A 30 -19.83 3.71 -3.93
C LEU A 30 -20.83 4.66 -4.61
N GLU A 31 -20.36 5.56 -5.46
CA GLU A 31 -21.22 6.41 -6.28
C GLU A 31 -22.02 5.58 -7.30
N GLU A 32 -21.38 4.62 -8.00
CA GLU A 32 -22.04 3.72 -8.94
C GLU A 32 -23.10 2.84 -8.26
N LYS A 33 -22.86 2.45 -7.00
CA LYS A 33 -23.84 1.78 -6.15
C LYS A 33 -24.96 2.72 -5.64
N GLY A 34 -24.88 4.01 -5.93
CA GLY A 34 -25.87 5.02 -5.56
C GLY A 34 -25.86 5.42 -4.08
N LEU A 35 -24.80 5.05 -3.32
CA LEU A 35 -24.68 5.32 -1.88
C LEU A 35 -24.24 6.75 -1.57
N LEU A 36 -23.49 7.41 -2.46
CA LEU A 36 -23.02 8.78 -2.32
C LEU A 36 -23.00 9.50 -3.67
N LYS A 37 -22.58 10.78 -3.68
CA LYS A 37 -22.35 11.57 -4.89
C LYS A 37 -21.05 12.35 -4.78
N VAL A 38 -20.10 12.13 -5.70
CA VAL A 38 -18.88 12.91 -5.78
C VAL A 38 -19.15 14.19 -6.59
N LYS A 39 -19.14 15.33 -5.92
CA LYS A 39 -19.43 16.65 -6.52
C LYS A 39 -18.22 17.29 -7.18
N SER A 40 -17.06 17.14 -6.56
CA SER A 40 -15.80 17.68 -7.09
C SER A 40 -14.61 16.84 -6.67
N VAL A 41 -13.61 16.81 -7.54
CA VAL A 41 -12.27 16.32 -7.24
C VAL A 41 -11.28 17.36 -7.70
N SER A 42 -10.44 17.86 -6.81
CA SER A 42 -9.45 18.90 -7.07
C SER A 42 -8.06 18.49 -6.64
N MET A 43 -7.05 18.99 -7.33
CA MET A 43 -5.67 18.86 -6.92
C MET A 43 -5.25 20.12 -6.17
N ASP A 44 -4.67 19.95 -5.00
CA ASP A 44 -4.08 21.00 -4.19
C ASP A 44 -2.62 20.62 -3.89
N ARG A 45 -1.69 21.34 -4.51
CA ARG A 45 -0.25 21.06 -4.41
C ARG A 45 0.38 21.62 -3.14
N ASN A 46 -0.42 22.27 -2.30
CA ASN A 46 0.08 23.02 -1.16
C ASN A 46 -0.19 22.35 0.18
N PHE A 47 -0.70 21.11 0.21
CA PHE A 47 -1.03 20.45 1.47
C PHE A 47 0.13 20.46 2.47
N ARG A 48 1.35 20.19 2.00
CA ARG A 48 2.56 20.28 2.84
C ARG A 48 3.11 21.70 2.93
N ALA A 49 3.11 22.43 1.83
CA ALA A 49 3.71 23.77 1.78
C ALA A 49 3.00 24.79 2.69
N ASP A 50 1.69 24.66 2.88
CA ASP A 50 0.90 25.51 3.79
C ASP A 50 0.79 24.93 5.22
N GLY A 51 1.54 23.83 5.52
CA GLY A 51 1.54 23.16 6.81
C GLY A 51 0.22 22.46 7.15
N ARG A 52 -0.67 22.29 6.18
CA ARG A 52 -1.98 21.67 6.38
C ARG A 52 -1.86 20.20 6.75
N TYR A 53 -0.91 19.51 6.16
CA TYR A 53 -0.66 18.09 6.41
C TYR A 53 0.84 17.79 6.52
N PRO A 54 1.20 16.79 7.32
CA PRO A 54 2.60 16.38 7.51
C PRO A 54 3.22 15.75 6.26
N ASP A 55 2.39 15.15 5.39
CA ASP A 55 2.84 14.45 4.20
C ASP A 55 1.97 14.85 2.99
N ARG A 56 2.38 14.36 1.80
CA ARG A 56 1.73 14.59 0.52
C ARG A 56 0.82 13.46 0.08
N MET A 57 0.91 12.30 0.73
CA MET A 57 0.10 11.11 0.39
C MET A 57 -1.26 11.14 1.09
N ILE A 58 -1.94 12.28 1.03
CA ILE A 58 -3.19 12.52 1.72
C ILE A 58 -4.29 12.88 0.72
N VAL A 59 -5.48 12.30 0.97
CA VAL A 59 -6.74 12.74 0.34
C VAL A 59 -7.61 13.34 1.43
N GLU A 60 -8.05 14.58 1.21
CA GLU A 60 -9.02 15.27 2.06
C GLU A 60 -10.43 15.08 1.51
N LEU A 61 -11.36 14.67 2.35
CA LEU A 61 -12.80 14.65 2.08
C LEU A 61 -13.49 15.74 2.88
N LYS A 62 -14.28 16.58 2.19
CA LYS A 62 -15.26 17.45 2.82
C LYS A 62 -16.66 17.00 2.44
N ALA A 63 -17.49 16.72 3.43
CA ALA A 63 -18.87 16.29 3.26
C ALA A 63 -19.70 16.63 4.50
N ASP A 64 -20.91 17.12 4.29
CA ASP A 64 -21.89 17.46 5.34
C ASP A 64 -21.28 18.18 6.58
N GLY A 65 -20.44 19.19 6.31
CA GLY A 65 -19.78 20.03 7.33
C GLY A 65 -18.56 19.41 8.01
N LYS A 66 -18.24 18.14 7.73
CA LYS A 66 -17.05 17.45 8.28
C LYS A 66 -15.88 17.44 7.30
N THR A 67 -14.68 17.44 7.85
CA THR A 67 -13.42 17.30 7.12
C THR A 67 -12.66 16.08 7.60
N ILE A 68 -12.31 15.19 6.66
CA ILE A 68 -11.66 13.90 6.93
C ILE A 68 -10.38 13.81 6.11
N ALA A 69 -9.30 13.32 6.71
CA ALA A 69 -8.06 13.00 6.02
C ALA A 69 -7.87 11.49 5.86
N TYR A 70 -7.48 11.06 4.67
CA TYR A 70 -7.02 9.72 4.35
C TYR A 70 -5.52 9.76 4.07
N ASP A 71 -4.72 9.25 4.99
CA ASP A 71 -3.26 9.25 4.92
C ASP A 71 -2.74 7.88 4.46
N MET A 72 -2.11 7.87 3.29
CA MET A 72 -1.50 6.71 2.66
C MET A 72 0.02 6.66 2.81
N SER A 73 0.62 7.55 3.61
CA SER A 73 2.06 7.62 3.82
C SER A 73 2.59 6.40 4.56
N ASP A 74 3.77 5.95 4.15
CA ASP A 74 4.50 4.86 4.79
C ASP A 74 5.04 5.30 6.16
N GLY A 75 4.53 4.69 7.22
CA GLY A 75 4.96 4.99 8.59
C GLY A 75 4.72 6.45 9.00
N TYR A 76 5.66 6.97 9.77
CA TYR A 76 5.64 8.33 10.34
C TYR A 76 6.89 9.12 9.91
N GLN A 77 7.25 9.03 8.63
CA GLN A 77 8.54 9.47 8.07
C GLN A 77 8.92 10.90 8.35
N SER A 78 7.94 11.79 8.30
CA SER A 78 8.19 13.24 8.44
C SER A 78 7.95 13.72 9.83
N ILE A 79 7.07 13.05 10.58
CA ILE A 79 6.57 13.52 11.86
C ILE A 79 6.33 12.33 12.78
N ASN A 80 7.28 12.05 13.65
CA ASN A 80 7.09 11.12 14.76
C ASN A 80 6.82 11.88 16.06
N ILE A 81 6.13 13.03 15.97
CA ILE A 81 5.89 13.95 17.08
C ILE A 81 4.38 14.05 17.29
N PRO A 82 3.84 13.55 18.44
CA PRO A 82 2.40 13.57 18.71
C PRO A 82 1.77 14.96 18.60
N GLU A 83 2.46 16.01 19.07
CA GLU A 83 1.95 17.38 19.06
C GLU A 83 1.65 17.92 17.67
N LEU A 84 2.42 17.48 16.66
CA LEU A 84 2.16 17.87 15.27
C LEU A 84 0.93 17.17 14.72
N PHE A 85 0.71 15.90 15.04
CA PHE A 85 -0.54 15.21 14.71
C PHE A 85 -1.73 15.82 15.44
N ASP A 86 -1.61 16.14 16.72
CA ASP A 86 -2.67 16.80 17.47
C ASP A 86 -3.09 18.12 16.83
N SER A 87 -2.14 18.93 16.36
CA SER A 87 -2.43 20.18 15.65
C SER A 87 -3.23 19.95 14.35
N GLN A 88 -3.04 18.81 13.69
CA GLN A 88 -3.84 18.42 12.54
C GLN A 88 -5.25 17.96 12.96
N LEU A 89 -5.31 17.12 13.99
CA LEU A 89 -6.56 16.56 14.52
C LEU A 89 -7.49 17.64 15.12
N ASP A 90 -6.94 18.77 15.57
CA ASP A 90 -7.76 19.92 16.01
C ASP A 90 -8.60 20.51 14.87
N ARG A 91 -8.18 20.36 13.61
CA ARG A 91 -8.84 20.90 12.42
C ARG A 91 -9.69 19.88 11.66
N LEU A 92 -9.58 18.61 12.03
CA LEU A 92 -10.24 17.48 11.36
C LEU A 92 -11.27 16.84 12.28
N ASP A 93 -12.31 16.28 11.67
CA ASP A 93 -13.24 15.43 12.38
C ASP A 93 -12.69 14.00 12.52
N TYR A 94 -12.00 13.49 11.48
CA TYR A 94 -11.33 12.19 11.50
C TYR A 94 -10.06 12.20 10.65
N TYR A 95 -9.09 11.38 11.07
CA TYR A 95 -7.86 11.10 10.36
C TYR A 95 -7.67 9.59 10.25
N PHE A 96 -7.77 9.05 9.05
CA PHE A 96 -7.59 7.64 8.77
C PHE A 96 -6.21 7.38 8.20
N LYS A 97 -5.39 6.56 8.88
CA LYS A 97 -4.01 6.27 8.50
C LYS A 97 -3.80 4.82 8.08
N SER A 98 -3.13 4.59 6.92
CA SER A 98 -2.78 3.25 6.44
C SER A 98 -1.76 2.56 7.35
N SER A 99 -0.72 3.26 7.77
CA SER A 99 0.28 2.79 8.74
C SER A 99 -0.13 3.15 10.17
N TYR A 100 -1.31 2.69 10.61
CA TYR A 100 -1.82 2.99 11.94
C TYR A 100 -1.07 2.22 13.03
N ASP A 101 -0.51 2.95 13.99
CA ASP A 101 0.16 2.41 15.18
C ASP A 101 -0.68 2.72 16.42
N PRO A 102 -1.27 1.71 17.09
CA PRO A 102 -2.04 1.91 18.31
C PRO A 102 -1.24 2.58 19.43
N ASN A 103 0.06 2.23 19.59
CA ASN A 103 0.90 2.81 20.62
C ASN A 103 1.22 4.29 20.35
N PHE A 104 1.27 4.70 19.09
CA PHE A 104 1.38 6.10 18.74
C PHE A 104 0.05 6.82 18.95
N ALA A 105 -1.06 6.21 18.54
CA ALA A 105 -2.39 6.77 18.71
C ALA A 105 -2.71 7.10 20.17
N GLU A 106 -2.36 6.22 21.13
CA GLU A 106 -2.56 6.44 22.57
C GLU A 106 -1.84 7.68 23.12
N LYS A 107 -0.82 8.19 22.43
CA LYS A 107 -0.10 9.40 22.82
C LYS A 107 -0.78 10.68 22.35
N LEU A 108 -1.75 10.57 21.45
CA LEU A 108 -2.48 11.70 20.89
C LEU A 108 -3.61 12.14 21.82
N ARG A 109 -3.74 13.46 22.01
CA ARG A 109 -4.85 14.06 22.78
C ARG A 109 -6.21 13.75 22.14
N ASN A 110 -6.28 13.76 20.78
CA ASN A 110 -7.49 13.49 20.00
C ASN A 110 -7.43 12.07 19.38
N HIS A 111 -6.98 11.07 20.16
CA HIS A 111 -6.79 9.70 19.67
C HIS A 111 -8.07 9.06 19.12
N ASP A 112 -9.25 9.47 19.59
CA ASP A 112 -10.57 9.04 19.11
C ASP A 112 -10.85 9.42 17.65
N LYS A 113 -10.19 10.45 17.15
CA LYS A 113 -10.25 10.88 15.74
C LYS A 113 -9.22 10.21 14.84
N PHE A 114 -8.19 9.59 15.40
CA PHE A 114 -7.07 8.97 14.67
C PHE A 114 -7.29 7.47 14.56
N LEU A 115 -7.64 6.99 13.36
CA LEU A 115 -8.19 5.65 13.14
C LEU A 115 -7.46 4.92 12.01
N PRO A 116 -7.50 3.55 11.99
CA PRO A 116 -6.91 2.78 10.91
C PRO A 116 -7.71 2.92 9.60
N LEU A 117 -6.99 3.16 8.49
CA LEU A 117 -7.56 3.18 7.14
C LEU A 117 -7.68 1.78 6.52
N GLY A 118 -6.77 0.90 6.87
CA GLY A 118 -6.67 -0.43 6.28
C GLY A 118 -5.66 -0.55 5.14
N ILE A 119 -5.47 -1.78 4.69
CA ILE A 119 -4.50 -2.15 3.67
C ILE A 119 -4.98 -1.66 2.30
N ALA A 120 -4.03 -1.19 1.50
CA ALA A 120 -4.29 -0.70 0.15
C ALA A 120 -3.38 -1.37 -0.88
N TYR A 121 -3.76 -1.25 -2.14
CA TYR A 121 -2.94 -1.64 -3.29
C TYR A 121 -3.16 -0.67 -4.45
N GLU A 122 -2.24 -0.69 -5.40
CA GLU A 122 -2.35 0.15 -6.58
C GLU A 122 -3.39 -0.42 -7.54
N CYS A 123 -4.57 0.21 -7.57
CA CYS A 123 -5.64 -0.20 -8.47
C CYS A 123 -6.33 0.99 -9.14
N SER A 124 -7.09 0.70 -10.18
CA SER A 124 -7.91 1.65 -10.92
C SER A 124 -9.29 1.06 -11.25
N CYS A 125 -10.15 1.86 -11.86
CA CYS A 125 -11.43 1.47 -12.42
C CYS A 125 -11.80 2.42 -13.56
N ASP A 126 -12.82 2.06 -14.31
CA ASP A 126 -13.36 2.93 -15.34
C ASP A 126 -13.89 4.23 -14.73
N GLY A 127 -13.51 5.35 -15.35
CA GLY A 127 -13.92 6.67 -14.88
C GLY A 127 -13.28 7.10 -13.56
N ASN A 128 -12.13 6.52 -13.17
CA ASN A 128 -11.40 6.88 -11.97
C ASN A 128 -11.15 8.37 -11.88
N TYR A 129 -11.58 8.98 -10.80
CA TYR A 129 -11.47 10.41 -10.54
C TYR A 129 -10.01 10.89 -10.42
N PHE A 130 -9.13 10.07 -9.84
CA PHE A 130 -7.72 10.36 -9.71
C PHE A 130 -7.05 10.57 -11.09
N GLU A 131 -7.28 9.64 -12.03
CA GLU A 131 -6.74 9.74 -13.38
C GLU A 131 -7.27 10.98 -14.10
N LYS A 132 -8.58 11.22 -14.00
CA LYS A 132 -9.23 12.38 -14.61
C LYS A 132 -8.68 13.71 -14.06
N ALA A 133 -8.49 13.78 -12.74
CA ALA A 133 -7.95 14.98 -12.09
C ALA A 133 -6.49 15.24 -12.52
N ASN A 134 -5.65 14.21 -12.58
CA ASN A 134 -4.25 14.32 -13.05
C ASN A 134 -4.16 14.78 -14.50
N ILE A 135 -4.98 14.22 -15.39
CA ILE A 135 -5.04 14.62 -16.82
C ILE A 135 -5.44 16.10 -16.92
N ASN A 136 -6.49 16.52 -16.23
CA ASN A 136 -6.97 17.89 -16.25
C ASN A 136 -5.94 18.89 -15.68
N ASP A 137 -5.27 18.52 -14.59
CA ASP A 137 -4.24 19.34 -13.98
C ASP A 137 -3.00 19.49 -14.89
N ALA A 138 -2.57 18.41 -15.53
CA ALA A 138 -1.48 18.47 -16.50
C ALA A 138 -1.80 19.39 -17.68
N LEU A 139 -3.04 19.35 -18.20
CA LEU A 139 -3.50 20.23 -19.26
C LEU A 139 -3.57 21.69 -18.79
N LYS A 140 -4.21 21.96 -17.64
CA LYS A 140 -4.38 23.29 -17.07
C LYS A 140 -3.05 24.01 -16.78
N ASN A 141 -2.05 23.25 -16.36
CA ASN A 141 -0.73 23.75 -16.01
C ASN A 141 0.29 23.64 -17.16
N HIS A 142 -0.17 23.46 -18.40
CA HIS A 142 0.65 23.39 -19.62
C HIS A 142 1.75 22.33 -19.61
N ARG A 143 1.56 21.23 -18.83
CA ARG A 143 2.48 20.09 -18.74
C ARG A 143 2.18 19.10 -19.86
N TYR A 144 2.36 19.51 -21.11
CA TYR A 144 1.92 18.76 -22.29
C TYR A 144 2.57 17.38 -22.45
N LYS A 145 3.83 17.21 -22.04
CA LYS A 145 4.49 15.88 -22.07
C LYS A 145 3.81 14.91 -21.11
N GLU A 146 3.51 15.37 -19.90
CA GLU A 146 2.82 14.56 -18.89
C GLU A 146 1.37 14.29 -19.33
N PHE A 147 0.66 15.29 -19.84
CA PHE A 147 -0.68 15.10 -20.41
C PHE A 147 -0.69 14.03 -21.50
N ALA A 148 0.21 14.12 -22.50
CA ALA A 148 0.32 13.13 -23.56
C ALA A 148 0.62 11.73 -23.01
N PHE A 149 1.56 11.61 -22.08
CA PHE A 149 1.89 10.36 -21.43
C PHE A 149 0.69 9.75 -20.68
N GLN A 150 -0.05 10.57 -19.92
CA GLN A 150 -1.24 10.15 -19.19
C GLN A 150 -2.33 9.62 -20.13
N ILE A 151 -2.57 10.30 -21.26
CA ILE A 151 -3.55 9.86 -22.26
C ILE A 151 -3.12 8.57 -22.96
N LEU A 152 -1.88 8.52 -23.46
CA LEU A 152 -1.38 7.34 -24.21
C LEU A 152 -1.32 6.07 -23.35
N THR A 153 -1.02 6.21 -22.06
CA THR A 153 -0.90 5.05 -21.17
C THR A 153 -2.20 4.70 -20.44
N LYS A 154 -3.25 5.54 -20.52
CA LYS A 154 -4.50 5.38 -19.78
C LYS A 154 -5.15 4.02 -20.01
N ALA A 155 -5.36 3.64 -21.25
CA ALA A 155 -6.03 2.37 -21.60
C ALA A 155 -5.25 1.16 -21.05
N LYS A 156 -3.91 1.18 -21.19
CA LYS A 156 -3.05 0.13 -20.65
C LYS A 156 -3.14 0.07 -19.12
N ARG A 157 -3.08 1.21 -18.44
CA ARG A 157 -3.20 1.27 -16.96
C ARG A 157 -4.56 0.78 -16.49
N GLN A 158 -5.65 1.26 -17.05
CA GLN A 158 -7.01 0.84 -16.69
C GLN A 158 -7.19 -0.65 -16.90
N ARG A 159 -6.66 -1.21 -18.01
CA ARG A 159 -6.67 -2.65 -18.26
C ARG A 159 -5.86 -3.42 -17.21
N LEU A 160 -4.64 -2.98 -16.88
CA LEU A 160 -3.77 -3.71 -15.94
C LEU A 160 -4.20 -3.56 -14.49
N LEU A 161 -4.54 -2.33 -14.09
CA LEU A 161 -4.79 -1.98 -12.69
C LEU A 161 -6.27 -1.99 -12.33
N ASN A 162 -7.17 -2.46 -13.19
CA ASN A 162 -8.58 -2.60 -12.78
C ASN A 162 -8.65 -3.50 -11.54
N TYR A 163 -9.29 -3.00 -10.48
CA TYR A 163 -9.35 -3.71 -9.19
C TYR A 163 -9.89 -5.15 -9.32
N LYS A 164 -10.81 -5.40 -10.28
CA LYS A 164 -11.36 -6.73 -10.58
C LYS A 164 -10.32 -7.73 -11.09
N ASN A 165 -9.23 -7.24 -11.70
CA ASN A 165 -8.18 -8.12 -12.19
C ASN A 165 -7.36 -8.76 -11.07
N PHE A 166 -7.39 -8.17 -9.88
CA PHE A 166 -6.71 -8.71 -8.71
C PHE A 166 -7.55 -9.77 -8.00
N GLU A 167 -8.88 -9.68 -8.13
CA GLU A 167 -9.81 -10.55 -7.41
C GLU A 167 -9.69 -12.01 -7.86
N GLY A 168 -9.54 -12.91 -6.91
CA GLY A 168 -9.49 -14.36 -7.08
C GLY A 168 -10.04 -15.08 -5.86
N ASN A 169 -10.57 -16.29 -6.08
CA ASN A 169 -11.14 -17.13 -5.03
C ASN A 169 -11.00 -18.63 -5.33
N GLU A 170 -10.17 -18.99 -6.31
CA GLU A 170 -9.95 -20.39 -6.67
C GLU A 170 -9.04 -21.08 -5.67
N HIS A 171 -9.32 -22.33 -5.34
CA HIS A 171 -8.46 -23.21 -4.56
C HIS A 171 -7.73 -24.19 -5.47
N PHE A 172 -6.59 -24.70 -5.00
CA PHE A 172 -5.75 -25.63 -5.74
C PHE A 172 -5.31 -26.80 -4.85
N ASP A 173 -5.02 -27.94 -5.45
CA ASP A 173 -4.52 -29.13 -4.73
C ASP A 173 -2.99 -29.12 -4.59
N ASN A 174 -2.30 -28.36 -5.45
CA ASN A 174 -0.84 -28.28 -5.47
C ASN A 174 -0.41 -26.83 -5.46
N TYR A 175 0.48 -26.48 -4.57
CA TYR A 175 0.97 -25.12 -4.41
C TYR A 175 2.47 -25.02 -4.70
N LYS A 176 2.85 -23.85 -5.19
CA LYS A 176 4.21 -23.36 -5.32
C LYS A 176 4.39 -22.15 -4.40
N ILE A 177 5.59 -21.67 -4.24
CA ILE A 177 5.94 -20.52 -3.43
C ILE A 177 6.29 -19.37 -4.36
N LEU A 178 5.71 -18.19 -4.11
CA LEU A 178 6.01 -16.97 -4.85
C LEU A 178 6.66 -15.94 -3.94
N PHE A 179 7.88 -15.54 -4.27
CA PHE A 179 8.53 -14.39 -3.67
C PHE A 179 9.35 -13.64 -4.71
N TRP A 180 8.89 -12.46 -5.09
CA TRP A 180 9.60 -11.56 -5.99
C TRP A 180 9.79 -10.21 -5.33
N SER A 181 11.02 -9.70 -5.27
CA SER A 181 11.33 -8.50 -4.55
C SER A 181 12.38 -7.63 -5.25
N ARG A 182 12.34 -6.33 -4.96
CA ARG A 182 13.35 -5.35 -5.38
C ARG A 182 14.24 -5.02 -4.19
N LEU A 183 15.53 -4.82 -4.43
CA LEU A 183 16.41 -4.22 -3.45
C LEU A 183 16.36 -2.69 -3.54
N TRP A 184 16.65 -2.03 -2.44
CA TRP A 184 16.68 -0.58 -2.32
C TRP A 184 18.08 -0.05 -2.45
N ASN A 185 18.24 1.11 -3.08
CA ASN A 185 19.49 1.84 -3.13
C ASN A 185 19.85 2.38 -1.73
N VAL A 186 21.06 2.06 -1.28
CA VAL A 186 21.56 2.35 0.08
C VAL A 186 22.39 3.65 0.12
N HIS A 187 22.32 4.49 -0.90
CA HIS A 187 23.17 5.66 -1.07
C HIS A 187 22.41 6.98 -0.93
N THR A 188 21.43 7.05 0.00
CA THR A 188 20.77 8.31 0.29
C THR A 188 21.75 9.29 0.93
N THR A 189 21.83 10.50 0.36
CA THR A 189 22.74 11.56 0.85
C THR A 189 21.98 12.64 1.64
N PRO A 190 22.66 13.40 2.50
CA PRO A 190 22.06 14.54 3.19
C PRO A 190 21.47 15.56 2.22
N GLU A 191 22.12 15.79 1.06
CA GLU A 191 21.64 16.72 0.04
C GLU A 191 20.34 16.27 -0.61
N GLU A 192 20.12 14.96 -0.77
CA GLU A 192 18.87 14.39 -1.26
C GLU A 192 17.76 14.56 -0.21
N ILE A 193 18.08 14.36 1.07
CA ILE A 193 17.15 14.63 2.17
C ILE A 193 16.74 16.09 2.18
N LEU A 194 17.70 17.03 2.08
CA LEU A 194 17.42 18.47 2.07
C LEU A 194 16.58 18.93 0.87
N LYS A 195 16.65 18.24 -0.27
CA LYS A 195 15.74 18.52 -1.41
C LYS A 195 14.28 18.24 -1.10
N VAL A 196 14.04 17.26 -0.21
CA VAL A 196 12.68 16.84 0.18
C VAL A 196 12.22 17.58 1.44
N TYR A 197 13.13 17.79 2.39
CA TYR A 197 12.92 18.36 3.73
C TYR A 197 13.80 19.59 3.89
N SER A 198 13.47 20.66 3.16
CA SER A 198 14.27 21.90 3.13
C SER A 198 14.30 22.67 4.46
N GLU A 199 13.43 22.28 5.41
CA GLU A 199 13.35 22.82 6.75
C GLU A 199 14.40 22.23 7.73
N LEU A 200 15.06 21.13 7.36
CA LEU A 200 16.10 20.50 8.20
C LEU A 200 17.44 21.24 8.06
N ASP A 201 18.23 21.25 9.12
CA ASP A 201 19.65 21.57 9.02
C ASP A 201 20.45 20.37 8.47
N TYR A 202 21.73 20.60 8.15
CA TYR A 202 22.57 19.57 7.52
C TYR A 202 22.82 18.37 8.44
N ASP A 203 22.98 18.58 9.74
CA ASP A 203 23.25 17.49 10.69
C ASP A 203 22.03 16.60 10.86
N MET A 204 20.83 17.18 10.96
CA MET A 204 19.57 16.46 10.98
C MET A 204 19.35 15.68 9.66
N ALA A 205 19.66 16.29 8.51
CA ALA A 205 19.56 15.63 7.22
C ALA A 205 20.54 14.45 7.10
N LYS A 206 21.74 14.57 7.64
CA LYS A 206 22.75 13.51 7.70
C LYS A 206 22.27 12.34 8.57
N GLU A 207 21.80 12.60 9.78
CA GLU A 207 21.25 11.56 10.67
C GLU A 207 20.07 10.82 10.01
N LYS A 208 19.18 11.56 9.34
CA LYS A 208 18.05 10.98 8.61
C LYS A 208 18.52 10.11 7.44
N ALA A 209 19.51 10.55 6.66
CA ALA A 209 20.10 9.78 5.56
C ALA A 209 20.74 8.47 6.06
N GLU A 210 21.54 8.55 7.13
CA GLU A 210 22.18 7.38 7.75
C GLU A 210 21.13 6.38 8.28
N THR A 211 20.08 6.88 8.92
CA THR A 211 18.98 6.05 9.44
C THR A 211 18.23 5.36 8.29
N GLN A 212 17.97 6.09 7.22
CA GLN A 212 17.31 5.53 6.02
C GLN A 212 18.19 4.47 5.35
N ASN A 213 19.48 4.71 5.20
CA ASN A 213 20.41 3.74 4.61
C ASN A 213 20.49 2.45 5.44
N ARG A 214 20.61 2.54 6.78
CA ARG A 214 20.56 1.36 7.66
C ARG A 214 19.25 0.57 7.52
N MET A 215 18.12 1.25 7.35
CA MET A 215 16.83 0.60 7.12
C MET A 215 16.82 -0.14 5.77
N PHE A 216 17.35 0.48 4.71
CA PHE A 216 17.44 -0.14 3.38
C PHE A 216 18.34 -1.38 3.40
N GLU A 217 19.50 -1.29 4.05
CA GLU A 217 20.42 -2.43 4.24
C GLU A 217 19.73 -3.61 4.94
N ASN A 218 18.98 -3.35 6.01
CA ASN A 218 18.27 -4.39 6.75
C ASN A 218 17.20 -5.07 5.91
N VAL A 219 16.40 -4.28 5.17
CA VAL A 219 15.37 -4.80 4.27
C VAL A 219 16.00 -5.61 3.13
N ASN A 220 17.09 -5.12 2.53
CA ASN A 220 17.81 -5.82 1.47
C ASN A 220 18.36 -7.15 1.96
N ARG A 221 19.03 -7.16 3.12
CA ARG A 221 19.58 -8.37 3.75
C ARG A 221 18.50 -9.42 3.97
N GLN A 222 17.38 -9.04 4.56
CA GLN A 222 16.25 -9.95 4.80
C GLN A 222 15.74 -10.55 3.48
N ARG A 223 15.53 -9.72 2.45
CA ARG A 223 15.05 -10.18 1.14
C ARG A 223 16.01 -11.14 0.46
N ILE A 224 17.30 -10.87 0.49
CA ILE A 224 18.35 -11.77 -0.02
C ILE A 224 18.29 -13.11 0.71
N GLN A 225 18.26 -13.11 2.05
CA GLN A 225 18.22 -14.34 2.85
C GLN A 225 16.94 -15.15 2.59
N CYS A 226 15.79 -14.51 2.44
CA CYS A 226 14.54 -15.19 2.08
C CYS A 226 14.64 -15.88 0.71
N VAL A 227 15.15 -15.18 -0.32
CA VAL A 227 15.33 -15.78 -1.66
C VAL A 227 16.31 -16.94 -1.63
N GLN A 228 17.44 -16.80 -0.92
CA GLN A 228 18.45 -17.86 -0.79
C GLN A 228 17.87 -19.14 -0.19
N VAL A 229 17.17 -19.01 0.95
CA VAL A 229 16.61 -20.18 1.62
C VAL A 229 15.49 -20.83 0.81
N LEU A 230 14.59 -20.03 0.20
CA LEU A 230 13.52 -20.56 -0.62
C LEU A 230 14.04 -21.30 -1.86
N LYS A 231 15.03 -20.72 -2.54
CA LYS A 231 15.67 -21.35 -3.72
C LYS A 231 16.37 -22.65 -3.34
N LYS A 232 17.07 -22.67 -2.20
CA LYS A 232 17.79 -23.85 -1.71
C LYS A 232 16.87 -24.99 -1.29
N GLU A 233 15.85 -24.67 -0.47
CA GLU A 233 15.03 -25.69 0.18
C GLU A 233 13.88 -26.19 -0.71
N PHE A 234 13.36 -25.36 -1.63
CA PHE A 234 12.16 -25.69 -2.39
C PHE A 234 12.41 -25.91 -3.89
N GLY A 235 13.59 -25.55 -4.41
CA GLY A 235 13.99 -25.84 -5.79
C GLY A 235 12.92 -25.40 -6.83
N SER A 236 12.40 -26.36 -7.61
CA SER A 236 11.39 -26.10 -8.65
C SER A 236 10.00 -25.69 -8.14
N ARG A 237 9.74 -25.85 -6.85
CA ARG A 237 8.51 -25.32 -6.21
C ARG A 237 8.60 -23.82 -5.91
N PHE A 238 9.79 -23.23 -5.91
CA PHE A 238 10.00 -21.81 -5.72
C PHE A 238 9.98 -21.08 -7.05
N VAL A 239 9.15 -20.05 -7.15
CA VAL A 239 9.06 -19.11 -8.28
C VAL A 239 9.38 -17.72 -7.74
N GLY A 240 10.39 -17.08 -8.30
CA GLY A 240 10.76 -15.75 -7.84
C GLY A 240 12.26 -15.50 -7.78
N GLY A 241 12.60 -14.48 -7.00
CA GLY A 241 13.94 -13.98 -6.84
C GLY A 241 13.98 -12.48 -6.68
N LEU A 242 15.12 -11.88 -7.00
CA LEU A 242 15.30 -10.44 -7.01
C LEU A 242 15.02 -9.88 -8.41
N SER A 243 14.36 -8.72 -8.48
CA SER A 243 14.27 -7.98 -9.74
C SER A 243 15.65 -7.47 -10.16
N ASP A 244 15.88 -7.40 -11.47
CA ASP A 244 17.12 -6.89 -12.03
C ASP A 244 17.24 -5.37 -11.75
N SER A 245 18.18 -5.00 -10.92
CA SER A 245 18.53 -3.63 -10.54
C SER A 245 20.02 -3.52 -10.29
N GLU A 246 20.56 -2.30 -10.22
CA GLU A 246 21.95 -2.05 -9.91
C GLU A 246 22.34 -2.68 -8.57
N GLU A 247 21.49 -2.50 -7.55
CA GLU A 247 21.68 -3.07 -6.22
C GLU A 247 21.66 -4.60 -6.24
N SER A 248 20.76 -5.21 -6.99
CA SER A 248 20.68 -6.68 -7.10
C SER A 248 21.90 -7.26 -7.81
N ARG A 249 22.37 -6.59 -8.87
CA ARG A 249 23.61 -6.98 -9.58
C ARG A 249 24.85 -6.84 -8.71
N SER A 250 24.88 -5.85 -7.83
CA SER A 250 26.00 -5.62 -6.91
C SER A 250 26.00 -6.58 -5.72
N LEU A 251 24.83 -6.84 -5.11
CA LEU A 251 24.74 -7.53 -3.82
C LEU A 251 24.46 -9.03 -3.94
N ALA A 252 23.71 -9.46 -4.94
CA ALA A 252 23.29 -10.86 -5.08
C ALA A 252 22.89 -11.19 -6.55
N PRO A 253 23.81 -11.10 -7.51
CA PRO A 253 23.51 -11.29 -8.94
C PRO A 253 22.95 -12.68 -9.25
N GLU A 254 23.33 -13.72 -8.50
CA GLU A 254 22.87 -15.11 -8.65
C GLU A 254 21.42 -15.32 -8.23
N LEU A 255 20.82 -14.34 -7.56
CA LEU A 255 19.42 -14.39 -7.10
C LEU A 255 18.48 -13.58 -8.01
N ILE A 256 19.01 -12.90 -9.02
CA ILE A 256 18.19 -12.21 -10.01
C ILE A 256 17.37 -13.24 -10.78
N THR A 257 16.09 -12.98 -10.95
CA THR A 257 15.19 -13.86 -11.69
C THR A 257 14.75 -13.23 -13.00
N HIS A 258 14.70 -14.05 -14.03
CA HIS A 258 14.11 -13.75 -15.34
C HIS A 258 12.95 -14.70 -15.63
N ASP A 259 12.25 -15.14 -14.56
CA ASP A 259 11.10 -16.06 -14.71
C ASP A 259 9.97 -15.34 -15.47
N PRO A 260 9.54 -15.85 -16.65
CA PRO A 260 8.48 -15.23 -17.44
C PRO A 260 7.15 -15.08 -16.69
N ALA A 261 6.92 -15.86 -15.62
CA ALA A 261 5.69 -15.77 -14.83
C ALA A 261 5.60 -14.47 -14.01
N ILE A 262 6.70 -13.73 -13.83
CA ILE A 262 6.78 -12.55 -12.97
C ILE A 262 7.65 -11.42 -13.56
N GLU A 263 8.14 -11.56 -14.77
CA GLU A 263 9.06 -10.60 -15.39
C GLU A 263 8.41 -9.24 -15.63
N THR A 264 7.13 -9.24 -15.99
CA THR A 264 6.35 -8.02 -16.16
C THR A 264 5.27 -7.89 -15.07
N ARG A 265 4.78 -6.67 -14.87
CA ARG A 265 3.65 -6.43 -13.95
C ARG A 265 2.40 -7.22 -14.36
N GLU A 266 2.15 -7.37 -15.66
CA GLU A 266 0.99 -8.11 -16.19
C GLU A 266 1.09 -9.61 -15.86
N GLU A 267 2.26 -10.19 -16.09
CA GLU A 267 2.52 -11.61 -15.79
C GLU A 267 2.50 -11.88 -14.28
N TYR A 268 3.08 -10.98 -13.50
CA TYR A 268 3.00 -11.04 -12.04
C TYR A 268 1.53 -11.05 -11.55
N LEU A 269 0.69 -10.13 -12.03
CA LEU A 269 -0.72 -10.07 -11.65
C LEU A 269 -1.50 -11.32 -12.09
N ALA A 270 -1.19 -11.84 -13.26
CA ALA A 270 -1.76 -13.09 -13.73
C ALA A 270 -1.31 -14.29 -12.87
N SER A 271 -0.07 -14.29 -12.42
CA SER A 271 0.50 -15.32 -11.54
C SER A 271 -0.05 -15.24 -10.13
N LEU A 272 -0.33 -14.05 -9.63
CA LEU A 272 -0.81 -13.83 -8.27
C LEU A 272 -2.10 -14.62 -7.95
N LYS A 273 -2.94 -14.87 -8.96
CA LYS A 273 -4.19 -15.64 -8.82
C LYS A 273 -4.03 -17.15 -9.03
N LYS A 274 -2.82 -17.62 -9.32
CA LYS A 274 -2.53 -19.05 -9.49
C LYS A 274 -2.26 -19.73 -8.13
N ASN A 275 -1.87 -20.96 -8.19
CA ASN A 275 -1.57 -21.84 -7.07
C ASN A 275 -0.28 -21.45 -6.32
N TYR A 276 -0.19 -20.23 -5.80
CA TYR A 276 0.97 -19.78 -5.06
C TYR A 276 0.64 -19.45 -3.61
N ILE A 277 1.52 -19.90 -2.69
CA ILE A 277 1.67 -19.31 -1.36
C ILE A 277 2.63 -18.14 -1.51
N ASN A 278 2.20 -16.94 -1.16
CA ASN A 278 3.02 -15.75 -1.29
C ASN A 278 3.92 -15.58 -0.06
N VAL A 279 5.18 -15.18 -0.28
CA VAL A 279 6.04 -14.68 0.78
C VAL A 279 6.10 -13.16 0.62
N LEU A 280 5.76 -12.45 1.67
CA LEU A 280 5.76 -11.00 1.73
C LEU A 280 6.81 -10.53 2.74
N SER A 281 7.32 -9.34 2.57
CA SER A 281 8.20 -8.68 3.53
C SER A 281 7.74 -7.24 3.71
N LYS A 282 7.92 -6.72 4.92
CA LYS A 282 7.65 -5.31 5.22
C LYS A 282 8.34 -4.38 4.23
N GLY A 283 7.69 -3.27 3.96
CA GLY A 283 8.28 -2.17 3.23
C GLY A 283 9.16 -1.29 4.13
N LEU A 284 9.54 -0.14 3.58
CA LEU A 284 10.25 0.89 4.34
C LEU A 284 9.39 1.36 5.52
N HIS A 285 10.06 1.75 6.61
CA HIS A 285 9.39 2.16 7.86
C HIS A 285 8.44 1.12 8.45
N GLY A 286 8.60 -0.17 8.09
CA GLY A 286 7.73 -1.24 8.54
C GLY A 286 6.35 -1.26 7.87
N CYS A 287 6.15 -0.51 6.78
CA CYS A 287 4.84 -0.38 6.15
C CYS A 287 4.34 -1.70 5.55
N ILE A 288 3.01 -1.82 5.55
CA ILE A 288 2.29 -2.88 4.85
C ILE A 288 2.15 -2.44 3.39
N GLY A 289 3.05 -2.92 2.52
CA GLY A 289 3.12 -2.50 1.13
C GLY A 289 1.95 -2.98 0.27
N ALA A 290 1.85 -2.47 -0.95
CA ALA A 290 0.76 -2.76 -1.89
C ALA A 290 0.57 -4.27 -2.17
N ARG A 291 1.64 -5.07 -2.12
CA ARG A 291 1.56 -6.52 -2.34
C ARG A 291 0.69 -7.27 -1.34
N TYR A 292 0.56 -6.77 -0.11
CA TYR A 292 -0.37 -7.35 0.85
C TYR A 292 -1.81 -7.19 0.37
N GLY A 293 -2.19 -5.98 -0.04
CA GLY A 293 -3.52 -5.73 -0.61
C GLY A 293 -3.80 -6.54 -1.88
N GLU A 294 -2.80 -6.69 -2.75
CA GLU A 294 -2.88 -7.53 -3.95
C GLU A 294 -3.07 -9.01 -3.61
N THR A 295 -2.35 -9.51 -2.60
CA THR A 295 -2.44 -10.91 -2.14
C THR A 295 -3.79 -11.20 -1.50
N PHE A 296 -4.30 -10.28 -0.67
CA PHE A 296 -5.66 -10.37 -0.13
C PHE A 296 -6.71 -10.35 -1.25
N ALA A 297 -6.57 -9.47 -2.24
CA ALA A 297 -7.49 -9.42 -3.38
C ALA A 297 -7.49 -10.71 -4.20
N ALA A 298 -6.33 -11.33 -4.36
CA ALA A 298 -6.21 -12.63 -5.04
C ALA A 298 -6.69 -13.81 -4.19
N GLY A 299 -7.05 -13.59 -2.92
CA GLY A 299 -7.47 -14.62 -1.99
C GLY A 299 -6.40 -15.67 -1.72
N ARG A 300 -5.11 -15.29 -1.73
CA ARG A 300 -4.01 -16.24 -1.57
C ARG A 300 -3.51 -16.31 -0.14
N ALA A 301 -3.10 -17.51 0.27
CA ALA A 301 -2.36 -17.70 1.51
C ALA A 301 -0.98 -17.06 1.40
N PHE A 302 -0.47 -16.52 2.52
CA PHE A 302 0.84 -15.90 2.55
C PHE A 302 1.54 -16.04 3.89
N MET A 303 2.85 -15.85 3.86
CA MET A 303 3.70 -15.67 5.04
C MET A 303 4.34 -14.29 5.00
N THR A 304 4.52 -13.69 6.16
CA THR A 304 5.15 -12.39 6.31
C THR A 304 5.99 -12.32 7.58
N ASP A 305 6.94 -11.38 7.65
CA ASP A 305 7.52 -10.95 8.90
C ASP A 305 6.47 -10.22 9.77
N PRO A 306 6.66 -10.13 11.11
CA PRO A 306 5.65 -9.56 12.00
C PRO A 306 5.18 -8.18 11.58
N LEU A 307 3.88 -7.96 11.50
CA LEU A 307 3.30 -6.67 11.14
C LEU A 307 3.54 -5.65 12.26
N VAL A 308 3.97 -4.45 11.88
CA VAL A 308 4.24 -3.33 12.81
C VAL A 308 2.98 -2.50 13.04
N TYR A 309 2.15 -2.37 12.02
CA TYR A 309 0.95 -1.56 12.04
C TYR A 309 -0.31 -2.41 12.11
N ALA A 310 -1.35 -1.86 12.71
CA ALA A 310 -2.66 -2.47 12.87
C ALA A 310 -3.65 -1.90 11.83
N PRO A 311 -3.81 -2.51 10.66
CA PRO A 311 -4.77 -2.05 9.67
C PRO A 311 -6.20 -2.30 10.12
N ALA A 312 -7.17 -1.56 9.55
CA ALA A 312 -8.58 -1.76 9.83
C ALA A 312 -9.00 -3.23 9.62
N GLY A 313 -9.84 -3.74 10.51
CA GLY A 313 -10.26 -5.14 10.51
C GLY A 313 -9.24 -6.10 11.10
N ASN A 314 -8.02 -5.63 11.43
CA ASN A 314 -6.98 -6.33 12.16
C ASN A 314 -6.80 -7.80 11.71
N PRO A 315 -6.19 -8.06 10.53
CA PRO A 315 -5.96 -9.43 10.07
C PRO A 315 -5.09 -10.18 11.09
N GLN A 316 -5.50 -11.38 11.41
CA GLN A 316 -4.91 -12.15 12.51
C GLN A 316 -3.83 -13.10 12.01
N LYS A 317 -2.71 -13.13 12.74
CA LYS A 317 -1.73 -14.20 12.64
C LYS A 317 -2.42 -15.55 12.88
N ASP A 318 -1.97 -16.57 12.17
CA ASP A 318 -2.49 -17.94 12.19
C ASP A 318 -3.95 -18.09 11.74
N ILE A 319 -4.58 -17.02 11.23
CA ILE A 319 -5.90 -17.04 10.57
C ILE A 319 -5.75 -16.53 9.13
N ASN A 320 -5.23 -15.31 8.95
CA ASN A 320 -5.08 -14.68 7.64
C ASN A 320 -3.68 -14.90 7.05
N TYR A 321 -2.66 -15.13 7.88
CA TYR A 321 -1.28 -15.31 7.45
C TYR A 321 -0.46 -16.07 8.51
N LEU A 322 0.66 -16.62 8.09
CA LEU A 322 1.68 -17.14 9.01
C LEU A 322 2.86 -16.16 9.08
N GLU A 323 3.54 -16.14 10.23
CA GLU A 323 4.71 -15.30 10.43
C GLU A 323 6.01 -16.09 10.33
N TYR A 324 7.05 -15.38 9.88
CA TYR A 324 8.44 -15.79 9.99
C TYR A 324 9.27 -14.65 10.58
N THR A 325 10.29 -14.97 11.37
CA THR A 325 11.18 -13.98 11.98
C THR A 325 12.54 -13.90 11.29
N ASP A 326 12.92 -14.95 10.59
CA ASP A 326 14.17 -15.10 9.84
C ASP A 326 14.01 -16.14 8.73
N ALA A 327 15.08 -16.33 7.93
CA ALA A 327 15.08 -17.25 6.82
C ALA A 327 14.86 -18.73 7.24
N ASN A 328 15.33 -19.13 8.42
CA ASN A 328 15.17 -20.52 8.89
C ASN A 328 13.71 -20.78 9.28
N SER A 329 13.11 -19.88 10.07
CA SER A 329 11.70 -19.98 10.44
C SER A 329 10.77 -19.86 9.21
N LEU A 330 11.16 -19.09 8.17
CA LEU A 330 10.46 -19.08 6.89
C LEU A 330 10.46 -20.48 6.25
N ALA A 331 11.62 -21.12 6.14
CA ALA A 331 11.74 -22.45 5.53
C ALA A 331 10.97 -23.50 6.32
N GLU A 332 11.08 -23.50 7.64
CA GLU A 332 10.39 -24.45 8.51
C GLU A 332 8.86 -24.31 8.42
N ASN A 333 8.35 -23.10 8.53
CA ASN A 333 6.91 -22.84 8.47
C ASN A 333 6.36 -23.11 7.06
N MET A 334 7.12 -22.77 6.01
CA MET A 334 6.74 -23.05 4.62
C MET A 334 6.70 -24.55 4.34
N ASN A 335 7.64 -25.34 4.86
CA ASN A 335 7.65 -26.81 4.72
C ASN A 335 6.40 -27.44 5.34
N ARG A 336 5.92 -26.92 6.45
CA ARG A 336 4.66 -27.38 7.08
C ARG A 336 3.45 -26.96 6.25
N LEU A 337 3.37 -25.67 5.87
CA LEU A 337 2.21 -25.15 5.18
C LEU A 337 2.02 -25.76 3.79
N ILE A 338 3.08 -25.89 2.98
CA ILE A 338 2.98 -26.36 1.58
C ILE A 338 2.49 -27.81 1.43
N THR A 339 2.50 -28.57 2.53
CA THR A 339 1.99 -29.96 2.60
C THR A 339 0.61 -30.06 3.24
N ASP A 340 0.08 -28.96 3.76
CA ASP A 340 -1.21 -28.89 4.45
C ASP A 340 -2.19 -28.08 3.60
N VAL A 341 -2.79 -28.73 2.61
CA VAL A 341 -3.69 -28.08 1.63
C VAL A 341 -4.94 -27.54 2.32
N ASP A 342 -5.48 -28.27 3.29
CA ASP A 342 -6.67 -27.83 4.05
C ASP A 342 -6.38 -26.53 4.79
N ARG A 343 -5.21 -26.45 5.41
CA ARG A 343 -4.77 -25.23 6.10
C ARG A 343 -4.57 -24.04 5.15
N ILE A 344 -4.05 -24.29 3.95
CA ILE A 344 -3.94 -23.25 2.92
C ILE A 344 -5.33 -22.72 2.55
N HIS A 345 -6.31 -23.62 2.30
CA HIS A 345 -7.67 -23.24 1.96
C HIS A 345 -8.37 -22.45 3.08
N GLU A 346 -8.14 -22.79 4.35
CA GLU A 346 -8.65 -22.03 5.50
C GLU A 346 -8.15 -20.59 5.47
N ILE A 347 -6.83 -20.40 5.27
CA ILE A 347 -6.21 -19.08 5.18
C ILE A 347 -6.75 -18.30 3.95
N GLU A 348 -6.88 -18.96 2.80
CA GLU A 348 -7.41 -18.34 1.57
C GLU A 348 -8.86 -17.88 1.75
N ASN A 349 -9.70 -18.68 2.41
CA ASN A 349 -11.08 -18.29 2.74
C ASN A 349 -11.13 -17.08 3.68
N ALA A 350 -10.33 -17.10 4.74
CA ALA A 350 -10.23 -15.98 5.67
C ALA A 350 -9.73 -14.69 4.98
N ASN A 351 -8.81 -14.84 4.02
CA ASN A 351 -8.27 -13.73 3.24
C ASN A 351 -9.30 -13.15 2.26
N ASN A 352 -10.10 -13.99 1.62
CA ASN A 352 -11.22 -13.54 0.79
C ASN A 352 -12.26 -12.78 1.61
N GLU A 353 -12.61 -13.25 2.80
CA GLU A 353 -13.52 -12.55 3.71
C GLU A 353 -12.93 -11.21 4.14
N TYR A 354 -11.67 -11.19 4.58
CA TYR A 354 -10.98 -9.96 4.99
C TYR A 354 -10.88 -8.95 3.83
N TYR A 355 -10.56 -9.40 2.62
CA TYR A 355 -10.54 -8.55 1.43
C TYR A 355 -11.88 -7.86 1.20
N ASN A 356 -12.95 -8.63 1.16
CA ASN A 356 -14.29 -8.13 0.88
C ASN A 356 -14.78 -7.13 1.94
N ASN A 357 -14.38 -7.30 3.19
CA ASN A 357 -14.82 -6.49 4.31
C ASN A 357 -13.96 -5.24 4.55
N TYR A 358 -12.62 -5.29 4.28
CA TYR A 358 -11.69 -4.26 4.73
C TYR A 358 -10.69 -3.76 3.68
N VAL A 359 -10.33 -4.56 2.67
CA VAL A 359 -9.27 -4.21 1.69
C VAL A 359 -9.85 -3.74 0.36
N ARG A 360 -10.95 -4.33 -0.08
CA ARG A 360 -11.64 -3.93 -1.31
C ARG A 360 -11.93 -2.44 -1.28
N PRO A 361 -11.60 -1.69 -2.36
CA PRO A 361 -11.59 -0.23 -2.30
C PRO A 361 -12.88 0.40 -1.78
N ASP A 362 -14.05 -0.09 -2.23
CA ASP A 362 -15.34 0.42 -1.78
C ASP A 362 -15.67 0.06 -0.32
N SER A 363 -15.38 -1.15 0.11
CA SER A 363 -15.60 -1.58 1.50
C SER A 363 -14.71 -0.78 2.46
N ARG A 364 -13.44 -0.59 2.09
CA ARG A 364 -12.50 0.21 2.88
C ARG A 364 -13.00 1.63 3.09
N ILE A 365 -13.44 2.31 2.03
CA ILE A 365 -13.99 3.67 2.14
C ILE A 365 -15.33 3.67 2.85
N LEU A 366 -16.21 2.72 2.55
CA LEU A 366 -17.52 2.63 3.23
C LEU A 366 -17.38 2.49 4.75
N ASN A 367 -16.41 1.71 5.22
CA ASN A 367 -16.16 1.56 6.65
C ASN A 367 -15.78 2.90 7.31
N THR A 368 -14.96 3.72 6.67
CA THR A 368 -14.63 5.06 7.19
C THR A 368 -15.82 6.00 7.16
N LEU A 369 -16.65 5.91 6.11
CA LEU A 369 -17.86 6.74 5.99
C LEU A 369 -18.94 6.35 7.03
N LYS A 370 -19.10 5.08 7.34
CA LYS A 370 -19.98 4.61 8.42
C LYS A 370 -19.60 5.15 9.79
N ILE A 371 -18.30 5.31 10.06
CA ILE A 371 -17.79 5.93 11.28
C ILE A 371 -18.11 7.43 11.28
N ALA A 372 -17.78 8.11 10.18
CA ALA A 372 -17.86 9.55 10.10
C ALA A 372 -19.30 10.09 9.89
N PHE A 373 -20.14 9.32 9.20
CA PHE A 373 -21.50 9.73 8.77
C PHE A 373 -22.52 8.59 8.98
N PRO A 374 -22.67 8.07 10.20
CA PRO A 374 -23.56 6.91 10.47
C PRO A 374 -25.02 7.14 10.04
N GLU A 375 -25.44 8.39 9.92
CA GLU A 375 -26.78 8.79 9.50
C GLU A 375 -27.08 8.56 8.00
N TYR A 376 -26.05 8.29 7.21
CA TYR A 376 -26.18 8.05 5.75
C TYR A 376 -26.10 6.57 5.36
N PHE A 377 -25.53 5.68 6.24
CA PHE A 377 -25.14 4.30 5.86
C PHE A 377 -25.65 3.21 6.81
#